data_a8dfb386c40be7bde07e2454a32f88be
#
_entry.id   a8dfb386c40be7bde07e2454a32f88be
#
_cell.length_a   1.000
_cell.length_b   1.000
_cell.length_c   1.000
_cell.angle_alpha   90.00
_cell.angle_beta   90.00
_cell.angle_gamma   90.00
#
_symmetry.space_group_name_H-M   'P 1'
#
loop_
_entity.id
_entity.type
_entity.pdbx_description
1 polymer ?
#
loop_
_entity_poly.entity_id
_entity_poly.type
_entity_poly.pdbx_seq_one_letter_code
_entity_poly.pdbx_strand_id
1 'polypeptide(L)'
;MLDKQVQLAMAKWPNVPDCFGWLGLDARGVWRMRDQATQDQGLLGSKITNATLRGFIDRNYLSDETGRYYFQNGPQRVFVDLQATPYIAHSDPQAGWVLHTGTVLDSCDAVWMTPDGKIILQSGAIVAQIDDRDAIHAMAHLQISGQLASDQQLLDWLENPHHDLRFEFQGQALAVQLTELDTLANLIPFVLKPVPDSGAIPSQSPTD
;
A
#
# COMPACT_ATOMS: atom_id res chain seq x y z
N MET A 1 -14.06 0.59 -9.23
CA MET A 1 -15.12 1.57 -9.66
C MET A 1 -15.90 1.94 -8.42
N LEU A 2 -16.09 3.27 -8.13
CA LEU A 2 -16.80 3.74 -6.93
C LEU A 2 -18.23 3.21 -6.84
N ASP A 3 -18.69 2.91 -5.62
CA ASP A 3 -20.05 2.51 -5.34
C ASP A 3 -21.05 3.60 -5.80
N LYS A 4 -22.16 3.20 -6.42
CA LYS A 4 -23.15 4.14 -6.97
C LYS A 4 -23.71 5.12 -5.93
N GLN A 5 -23.87 4.66 -4.68
CA GLN A 5 -24.34 5.52 -3.58
C GLN A 5 -23.31 6.61 -3.24
N VAL A 6 -22.01 6.28 -3.30
CA VAL A 6 -20.92 7.24 -3.11
C VAL A 6 -20.96 8.31 -4.20
N GLN A 7 -21.10 7.93 -5.46
CA GLN A 7 -21.21 8.88 -6.58
C GLN A 7 -22.39 9.83 -6.43
N LEU A 8 -23.56 9.34 -6.00
CA LEU A 8 -24.74 10.15 -5.74
C LEU A 8 -24.53 11.13 -4.57
N ALA A 9 -23.85 10.69 -3.51
CA ALA A 9 -23.53 11.56 -2.37
C ALA A 9 -22.54 12.66 -2.75
N MET A 10 -21.52 12.37 -3.54
CA MET A 10 -20.57 13.37 -4.06
C MET A 10 -21.28 14.45 -4.90
N ALA A 11 -22.21 14.04 -5.77
CA ALA A 11 -22.99 14.97 -6.59
C ALA A 11 -23.89 15.88 -5.74
N LYS A 12 -24.43 15.35 -4.63
CA LYS A 12 -25.33 16.09 -3.74
C LYS A 12 -24.60 17.05 -2.79
N TRP A 13 -23.40 16.68 -2.34
CA TRP A 13 -22.60 17.44 -1.38
C TRP A 13 -21.14 17.59 -1.86
N PRO A 14 -20.88 18.47 -2.84
CA PRO A 14 -19.55 18.54 -3.50
C PRO A 14 -18.44 19.20 -2.65
N ASN A 15 -18.81 19.91 -1.58
CA ASN A 15 -17.88 20.75 -0.79
C ASN A 15 -17.66 20.23 0.64
N VAL A 16 -17.64 18.89 0.84
CA VAL A 16 -17.33 18.33 2.15
C VAL A 16 -15.80 18.40 2.35
N PRO A 17 -15.31 18.95 3.47
CA PRO A 17 -13.88 19.03 3.74
C PRO A 17 -13.22 17.66 3.78
N ASP A 18 -11.99 17.59 3.27
CA ASP A 18 -11.16 16.40 3.35
C ASP A 18 -10.74 16.11 4.80
N CYS A 19 -10.54 14.83 5.11
CA CYS A 19 -10.16 14.34 6.43
C CYS A 19 -8.76 13.70 6.37
N PHE A 20 -7.87 14.08 7.30
CA PHE A 20 -6.49 13.60 7.34
C PHE A 20 -6.17 12.99 8.71
N GLY A 21 -5.30 11.97 8.72
CA GLY A 21 -4.76 11.37 9.93
C GLY A 21 -5.67 10.36 10.64
N TRP A 22 -6.97 10.24 10.30
CA TRP A 22 -7.94 9.39 10.98
C TRP A 22 -7.96 7.94 10.48
N LEU A 23 -7.46 7.69 9.30
CA LEU A 23 -7.41 6.36 8.68
C LEU A 23 -5.96 6.00 8.34
N GLY A 24 -5.53 4.80 8.66
CA GLY A 24 -4.22 4.27 8.29
C GLY A 24 -4.33 2.88 7.67
N LEU A 25 -3.31 2.54 6.88
CA LEU A 25 -3.07 1.19 6.38
C LEU A 25 -1.72 0.72 6.94
N ASP A 26 -1.73 -0.38 7.70
CA ASP A 26 -0.48 -0.93 8.21
C ASP A 26 0.26 -1.80 7.16
N ALA A 27 1.51 -2.16 7.45
CA ALA A 27 2.35 -2.95 6.55
C ALA A 27 1.86 -4.40 6.32
N ARG A 28 0.74 -4.79 6.95
CA ARG A 28 0.06 -6.07 6.75
C ARG A 28 -1.30 -5.95 6.07
N GLY A 29 -1.62 -4.79 5.51
CA GLY A 29 -2.88 -4.54 4.82
C GLY A 29 -4.08 -4.41 5.75
N VAL A 30 -3.86 -4.08 7.03
CA VAL A 30 -4.95 -3.91 7.99
C VAL A 30 -5.31 -2.44 8.13
N TRP A 31 -6.57 -2.11 7.88
CA TRP A 31 -7.13 -0.79 8.11
C TRP A 31 -7.13 -0.44 9.59
N ARG A 32 -6.66 0.77 9.91
CA ARG A 32 -6.50 1.29 11.27
C ARG A 32 -7.30 2.57 11.45
N MET A 33 -8.10 2.63 12.52
CA MET A 33 -8.77 3.87 12.95
C MET A 33 -7.87 4.57 13.96
N ARG A 34 -7.67 5.88 13.77
CA ARG A 34 -6.77 6.70 14.60
C ARG A 34 -7.55 7.89 15.15
N ASP A 35 -7.73 7.94 16.46
CA ASP A 35 -8.23 9.12 17.15
C ASP A 35 -7.12 10.18 17.31
N GLN A 36 -7.46 11.36 17.83
CA GLN A 36 -6.51 12.45 17.98
C GLN A 36 -5.31 12.06 18.86
N ALA A 37 -5.55 11.37 19.98
CA ALA A 37 -4.48 10.93 20.88
C ALA A 37 -3.51 9.94 20.19
N THR A 38 -4.04 9.05 19.36
CA THR A 38 -3.26 8.12 18.54
C THR A 38 -2.41 8.85 17.50
N GLN A 39 -2.97 9.89 16.87
CA GLN A 39 -2.27 10.71 15.87
C GLN A 39 -1.13 11.49 16.54
N ASP A 40 -1.38 12.15 17.66
CA ASP A 40 -0.40 12.94 18.40
C ASP A 40 0.79 12.10 18.90
N GLN A 41 0.55 10.83 19.22
CA GLN A 41 1.58 9.87 19.64
C GLN A 41 2.25 9.13 18.46
N GLY A 42 1.82 9.35 17.21
CA GLY A 42 2.35 8.64 16.04
C GLY A 42 2.06 7.14 16.01
N LEU A 43 1.02 6.68 16.74
CA LEU A 43 0.67 5.27 16.82
C LEU A 43 -0.17 4.81 15.60
N LEU A 44 -0.18 3.49 15.35
CA LEU A 44 -0.92 2.89 14.23
C LEU A 44 -2.44 2.98 14.38
N GLY A 45 -2.94 3.03 15.62
CA GLY A 45 -4.37 3.03 15.90
C GLY A 45 -5.00 1.65 16.00
N SER A 46 -6.31 1.64 16.21
CA SER A 46 -7.10 0.43 16.44
C SER A 46 -7.47 -0.25 15.13
N LYS A 47 -7.40 -1.59 15.09
CA LYS A 47 -7.80 -2.38 13.93
C LYS A 47 -9.29 -2.22 13.65
N ILE A 48 -9.64 -1.91 12.40
CA ILE A 48 -11.03 -1.96 11.93
C ILE A 48 -11.42 -3.43 11.76
N THR A 49 -12.26 -3.95 12.65
CA THR A 49 -12.69 -5.38 12.64
C THR A 49 -13.99 -5.62 11.89
N ASN A 50 -14.83 -4.59 11.72
CA ASN A 50 -16.10 -4.69 11.00
C ASN A 50 -15.87 -5.01 9.52
N ALA A 51 -16.26 -6.21 9.08
CA ALA A 51 -16.04 -6.69 7.73
C ALA A 51 -16.78 -5.86 6.66
N THR A 52 -18.00 -5.36 6.99
CA THR A 52 -18.77 -4.52 6.06
C THR A 52 -18.06 -3.20 5.83
N LEU A 53 -17.54 -2.56 6.89
CA LEU A 53 -16.79 -1.31 6.77
C LEU A 53 -15.48 -1.53 6.00
N ARG A 54 -14.74 -2.60 6.28
CA ARG A 54 -13.51 -2.92 5.53
C ARG A 54 -13.79 -3.07 4.05
N GLY A 55 -14.76 -3.91 3.69
CA GLY A 55 -15.12 -4.10 2.28
C GLY A 55 -15.67 -2.83 1.62
N PHE A 56 -16.25 -1.89 2.38
CA PHE A 56 -16.64 -0.59 1.87
C PHE A 56 -15.43 0.31 1.62
N ILE A 57 -14.44 0.32 2.51
CA ILE A 57 -13.17 1.03 2.32
C ILE A 57 -12.45 0.46 1.08
N ASP A 58 -12.28 -0.87 1.00
CA ASP A 58 -11.57 -1.55 -0.09
C ASP A 58 -12.11 -1.19 -1.48
N ARG A 59 -13.44 -1.16 -1.63
CA ARG A 59 -14.08 -0.83 -2.92
C ARG A 59 -14.04 0.64 -3.30
N ASN A 60 -13.83 1.53 -2.32
CA ASN A 60 -13.81 2.97 -2.53
C ASN A 60 -12.44 3.58 -2.18
N TYR A 61 -11.37 2.77 -2.28
CA TYR A 61 -9.98 3.17 -2.08
C TYR A 61 -9.37 3.64 -3.39
N LEU A 62 -8.89 4.87 -3.42
CA LEU A 62 -8.43 5.57 -4.61
C LEU A 62 -7.17 6.38 -4.31
N SER A 63 -6.52 6.89 -5.36
CA SER A 63 -5.48 7.91 -5.27
C SER A 63 -5.90 9.18 -6.01
N ASP A 64 -5.37 10.31 -5.59
CA ASP A 64 -5.41 11.55 -6.36
C ASP A 64 -4.20 11.68 -7.31
N GLU A 65 -4.18 12.76 -8.09
CA GLU A 65 -3.14 13.04 -9.08
C GLU A 65 -1.74 13.28 -8.45
N THR A 66 -1.68 13.55 -7.14
CA THR A 66 -0.43 13.77 -6.40
C THR A 66 0.07 12.51 -5.70
N GLY A 67 -0.62 11.36 -5.87
CA GLY A 67 -0.26 10.10 -5.23
C GLY A 67 -0.71 9.98 -3.77
N ARG A 68 -1.60 10.86 -3.29
CA ARG A 68 -2.22 10.71 -1.98
C ARG A 68 -3.37 9.71 -2.07
N TYR A 69 -3.31 8.66 -1.30
CA TYR A 69 -4.35 7.65 -1.26
C TYR A 69 -5.44 8.02 -0.25
N TYR A 70 -6.69 7.75 -0.61
CA TYR A 70 -7.85 8.07 0.23
C TYR A 70 -8.98 7.06 0.07
N PHE A 71 -9.78 6.95 1.10
CA PHE A 71 -11.08 6.28 1.08
C PHE A 71 -12.17 7.32 0.78
N GLN A 72 -12.94 7.09 -0.27
CA GLN A 72 -14.09 7.94 -0.59
C GLN A 72 -15.28 7.55 0.28
N ASN A 73 -15.47 8.25 1.38
CA ASN A 73 -16.58 8.05 2.32
C ASN A 73 -17.78 8.93 1.93
N GLY A 74 -18.63 8.44 1.04
CA GLY A 74 -19.67 9.28 0.47
C GLY A 74 -19.06 10.50 -0.21
N PRO A 75 -19.43 11.75 0.18
CA PRO A 75 -18.86 12.96 -0.40
C PRO A 75 -17.48 13.31 0.14
N GLN A 76 -17.04 12.74 1.29
CA GLN A 76 -15.82 13.07 1.97
C GLN A 76 -14.64 12.19 1.52
N ARG A 77 -13.48 12.77 1.26
CA ARG A 77 -12.22 12.04 1.15
C ARG A 77 -11.60 11.88 2.54
N VAL A 78 -11.30 10.66 2.91
CA VAL A 78 -10.54 10.33 4.13
C VAL A 78 -9.18 9.84 3.68
N PHE A 79 -8.17 10.71 3.78
CA PHE A 79 -6.81 10.39 3.38
C PHE A 79 -6.19 9.37 4.31
N VAL A 80 -5.37 8.46 3.74
CA VAL A 80 -4.81 7.29 4.41
C VAL A 80 -3.34 7.51 4.71
N ASP A 81 -2.98 7.38 6.00
CA ASP A 81 -1.57 7.26 6.39
C ASP A 81 -1.09 5.84 6.07
N LEU A 82 -0.05 5.73 5.27
CA LEU A 82 0.54 4.46 4.85
C LEU A 82 1.76 4.14 5.72
N GLN A 83 1.80 2.92 6.30
CA GLN A 83 2.98 2.43 7.01
C GLN A 83 4.03 1.87 6.03
N ALA A 84 3.58 1.43 4.86
CA ALA A 84 4.40 0.88 3.79
C ALA A 84 3.91 1.41 2.43
N THR A 85 3.73 0.55 1.45
CA THR A 85 3.19 0.90 0.13
C THR A 85 1.67 1.06 0.15
N PRO A 86 1.06 1.68 -0.88
CA PRO A 86 -0.38 1.85 -1.00
C PRO A 86 -1.18 0.55 -0.99
N TYR A 87 -0.59 -0.52 -1.46
CA TYR A 87 -1.18 -1.85 -1.43
C TYR A 87 -0.28 -2.83 -0.69
N ILE A 88 -0.87 -3.85 -0.09
CA ILE A 88 -0.15 -4.97 0.52
C ILE A 88 -0.60 -6.25 -0.20
N ALA A 89 0.36 -7.02 -0.68
CA ALA A 89 0.13 -8.27 -1.38
C ALA A 89 0.26 -9.46 -0.44
N HIS A 90 -0.67 -10.40 -0.55
CA HIS A 90 -0.68 -11.67 0.15
C HIS A 90 -0.57 -12.81 -0.84
N SER A 91 0.05 -13.91 -0.46
CA SER A 91 0.05 -15.12 -1.26
C SER A 91 -1.30 -15.84 -1.16
N ASP A 92 -1.83 -16.27 -2.30
CA ASP A 92 -3.00 -17.14 -2.40
C ASP A 92 -2.63 -18.36 -3.24
N PRO A 93 -2.90 -19.60 -2.76
CA PRO A 93 -2.50 -20.82 -3.47
C PRO A 93 -3.13 -21.00 -4.85
N GLN A 94 -4.26 -20.35 -5.13
CA GLN A 94 -4.99 -20.46 -6.39
C GLN A 94 -4.81 -19.25 -7.28
N ALA A 95 -4.78 -18.05 -6.67
CA ALA A 95 -4.75 -16.77 -7.39
C ALA A 95 -3.35 -16.14 -7.48
N GLY A 96 -2.33 -16.72 -6.81
CA GLY A 96 -0.99 -16.16 -6.76
C GLY A 96 -0.89 -14.98 -5.77
N TRP A 97 -0.72 -13.76 -6.23
CA TRP A 97 -0.63 -12.59 -5.38
C TRP A 97 -1.94 -11.81 -5.38
N VAL A 98 -2.49 -11.59 -4.19
CA VAL A 98 -3.77 -10.88 -3.99
C VAL A 98 -3.54 -9.66 -3.09
N LEU A 99 -4.01 -8.51 -3.52
CA LEU A 99 -3.92 -7.28 -2.74
C LEU A 99 -4.85 -7.32 -1.52
N HIS A 100 -4.54 -6.57 -0.48
CA HIS A 100 -5.39 -6.45 0.73
C HIS A 100 -6.83 -6.03 0.42
N THR A 101 -7.07 -5.39 -0.73
CA THR A 101 -8.40 -5.02 -1.24
C THR A 101 -9.15 -6.18 -1.91
N GLY A 102 -8.54 -7.36 -2.01
CA GLY A 102 -9.11 -8.53 -2.68
C GLY A 102 -8.88 -8.59 -4.20
N THR A 103 -8.16 -7.63 -4.78
CA THR A 103 -7.83 -7.63 -6.20
C THR A 103 -6.65 -8.58 -6.47
N VAL A 104 -6.77 -9.46 -7.44
CA VAL A 104 -5.65 -10.30 -7.91
C VAL A 104 -4.65 -9.44 -8.68
N LEU A 105 -3.36 -9.65 -8.45
CA LEU A 105 -2.29 -9.02 -9.20
C LEU A 105 -1.94 -9.90 -10.40
N ASP A 106 -2.51 -9.59 -11.56
CA ASP A 106 -2.39 -10.41 -12.77
C ASP A 106 -1.09 -10.19 -13.55
N SER A 107 -0.37 -9.11 -13.27
CA SER A 107 0.89 -8.77 -13.93
C SER A 107 1.85 -8.11 -12.95
N CYS A 108 3.13 -8.13 -13.30
CA CYS A 108 4.17 -7.40 -12.59
C CYS A 108 5.14 -6.79 -13.61
N ASP A 109 5.36 -5.49 -13.52
CA ASP A 109 6.23 -4.75 -14.45
C ASP A 109 7.63 -4.56 -13.87
N ALA A 110 7.73 -4.42 -12.53
CA ALA A 110 8.99 -4.24 -11.82
C ALA A 110 8.93 -4.83 -10.41
N VAL A 111 10.09 -5.23 -9.91
CA VAL A 111 10.25 -5.76 -8.55
C VAL A 111 11.37 -4.99 -7.85
N TRP A 112 11.05 -4.58 -6.63
CA TRP A 112 11.96 -3.83 -5.78
C TRP A 112 12.20 -4.61 -4.48
N MET A 113 13.38 -4.42 -3.89
CA MET A 113 13.69 -4.91 -2.56
C MET A 113 14.26 -3.77 -1.73
N THR A 114 13.82 -3.65 -0.49
CA THR A 114 14.39 -2.68 0.44
C THR A 114 15.61 -3.28 1.16
N PRO A 115 16.51 -2.47 1.75
CA PRO A 115 17.67 -2.97 2.49
C PRO A 115 17.32 -3.88 3.68
N ASP A 116 16.10 -3.74 4.24
CA ASP A 116 15.57 -4.63 5.28
C ASP A 116 14.83 -5.87 4.71
N GLY A 117 14.99 -6.15 3.40
CA GLY A 117 14.51 -7.36 2.73
C GLY A 117 13.02 -7.38 2.38
N LYS A 118 12.33 -6.25 2.41
CA LYS A 118 10.92 -6.16 1.96
C LYS A 118 10.85 -6.22 0.44
N ILE A 119 10.00 -7.08 -0.09
CA ILE A 119 9.77 -7.20 -1.54
C ILE A 119 8.55 -6.38 -1.92
N ILE A 120 8.68 -5.57 -2.97
CA ILE A 120 7.63 -4.69 -3.48
C ILE A 120 7.41 -5.03 -4.95
N LEU A 121 6.17 -5.32 -5.31
CA LEU A 121 5.72 -5.60 -6.66
C LEU A 121 5.06 -4.34 -7.24
N GLN A 122 5.36 -4.04 -8.49
CA GLN A 122 4.71 -2.96 -9.24
C GLN A 122 3.96 -3.52 -10.43
N SER A 123 2.71 -3.10 -10.60
CA SER A 123 1.89 -3.39 -11.80
C SER A 123 1.14 -2.12 -12.18
N GLY A 124 1.58 -1.44 -13.25
CA GLY A 124 1.07 -0.13 -13.61
C GLY A 124 1.20 0.87 -12.46
N ALA A 125 0.07 1.41 -12.02
CA ALA A 125 0.00 2.33 -10.87
C ALA A 125 -0.06 1.62 -9.51
N ILE A 126 -0.18 0.30 -9.48
CA ILE A 126 -0.23 -0.49 -8.23
C ILE A 126 1.19 -0.69 -7.73
N VAL A 127 1.45 -0.29 -6.48
CA VAL A 127 2.69 -0.55 -5.75
C VAL A 127 2.32 -1.31 -4.49
N ALA A 128 2.75 -2.57 -4.40
CA ALA A 128 2.34 -3.50 -3.36
C ALA A 128 3.53 -4.15 -2.67
N GLN A 129 3.75 -3.85 -1.39
CA GLN A 129 4.69 -4.61 -0.57
C GLN A 129 4.09 -5.98 -0.24
N ILE A 130 4.89 -7.03 -0.31
CA ILE A 130 4.50 -8.36 0.15
C ILE A 130 4.44 -8.34 1.68
N ASP A 131 3.36 -8.91 2.24
CA ASP A 131 3.18 -9.07 3.69
C ASP A 131 4.35 -9.90 4.27
N ASP A 132 4.87 -9.52 5.43
CA ASP A 132 5.97 -10.22 6.12
C ASP A 132 5.63 -11.68 6.47
N ARG A 133 4.35 -12.01 6.62
CA ARG A 133 3.88 -13.38 6.85
C ARG A 133 4.03 -14.28 5.63
N ASP A 134 4.08 -13.69 4.44
CA ASP A 134 4.27 -14.38 3.16
C ASP A 134 5.74 -14.34 2.68
N ALA A 135 6.66 -13.84 3.52
CA ALA A 135 8.07 -13.67 3.15
C ALA A 135 8.72 -14.98 2.69
N ILE A 136 8.47 -16.10 3.38
CA ILE A 136 9.01 -17.42 2.99
C ILE A 136 8.50 -17.83 1.61
N HIS A 137 7.21 -17.59 1.32
CA HIS A 137 6.63 -17.86 0.01
C HIS A 137 7.29 -16.97 -1.06
N ALA A 138 7.46 -15.69 -0.77
CA ALA A 138 8.10 -14.75 -1.68
C ALA A 138 9.57 -15.11 -1.98
N MET A 139 10.32 -15.57 -0.97
CA MET A 139 11.70 -16.02 -1.14
C MET A 139 11.83 -17.21 -2.09
N ALA A 140 10.81 -18.08 -2.17
CA ALA A 140 10.78 -19.20 -3.12
C ALA A 140 10.69 -18.75 -4.59
N HIS A 141 10.40 -17.49 -4.86
CA HIS A 141 10.40 -16.89 -6.20
C HIS A 141 11.70 -16.16 -6.55
N LEU A 142 12.64 -16.02 -5.60
CA LEU A 142 13.91 -15.33 -5.84
C LEU A 142 14.97 -16.28 -6.44
N GLN A 143 15.57 -15.85 -7.52
CA GLN A 143 16.53 -16.65 -8.30
C GLN A 143 17.80 -15.85 -8.58
N ILE A 144 18.95 -16.53 -8.53
CA ILE A 144 20.24 -16.04 -9.02
C ILE A 144 20.75 -17.06 -10.04
N SER A 145 21.14 -16.58 -11.23
CA SER A 145 21.59 -17.43 -12.34
C SER A 145 20.58 -18.54 -12.71
N GLY A 146 19.28 -18.27 -12.56
CA GLY A 146 18.19 -19.19 -12.89
C GLY A 146 17.98 -20.33 -11.88
N GLN A 147 18.61 -20.26 -10.70
CA GLN A 147 18.41 -21.18 -9.59
C GLN A 147 17.87 -20.44 -8.38
N LEU A 148 17.11 -21.16 -7.51
CA LEU A 148 16.63 -20.59 -6.26
C LEU A 148 17.79 -19.98 -5.46
N ALA A 149 17.67 -18.72 -5.07
CA ALA A 149 18.67 -18.04 -4.28
C ALA A 149 18.73 -18.61 -2.87
N SER A 150 19.92 -18.90 -2.37
CA SER A 150 20.13 -19.27 -0.97
C SER A 150 20.10 -18.04 -0.07
N ASP A 151 19.85 -18.25 1.24
CA ASP A 151 19.85 -17.18 2.23
C ASP A 151 21.15 -16.38 2.21
N GLN A 152 22.30 -17.07 2.10
CA GLN A 152 23.60 -16.41 2.02
C GLN A 152 23.73 -15.53 0.77
N GLN A 153 23.28 -16.02 -0.38
CA GLN A 153 23.29 -15.24 -1.62
C GLN A 153 22.41 -14.00 -1.55
N LEU A 154 21.26 -14.09 -0.85
CA LEU A 154 20.37 -12.95 -0.63
C LEU A 154 21.02 -11.91 0.30
N LEU A 155 21.66 -12.34 1.38
CA LEU A 155 22.40 -11.46 2.27
C LEU A 155 23.57 -10.76 1.55
N ASP A 156 24.37 -11.52 0.79
CA ASP A 156 25.48 -10.98 -0.01
C ASP A 156 24.98 -9.98 -1.06
N TRP A 157 23.79 -10.25 -1.65
CA TRP A 157 23.17 -9.35 -2.62
C TRP A 157 22.66 -8.05 -1.96
N LEU A 158 22.08 -8.12 -0.78
CA LEU A 158 21.64 -6.93 -0.03
C LEU A 158 22.80 -6.01 0.34
N GLU A 159 23.97 -6.60 0.71
CA GLU A 159 25.18 -5.84 1.00
C GLU A 159 25.82 -5.27 -0.27
N ASN A 160 25.68 -5.98 -1.38
CA ASN A 160 26.40 -5.68 -2.62
C ASN A 160 25.61 -6.13 -3.85
N PRO A 161 24.64 -5.34 -4.35
CA PRO A 161 23.69 -5.74 -5.38
C PRO A 161 24.32 -5.84 -6.78
N HIS A 162 25.35 -6.69 -6.96
CA HIS A 162 26.07 -6.91 -8.23
C HIS A 162 25.60 -8.16 -8.99
N HIS A 163 24.86 -9.04 -8.33
CA HIS A 163 24.37 -10.26 -8.96
C HIS A 163 23.00 -10.03 -9.59
N ASP A 164 22.70 -10.82 -10.62
CA ASP A 164 21.42 -10.82 -11.31
C ASP A 164 20.34 -11.54 -10.44
N LEU A 165 19.87 -10.85 -9.40
CA LEU A 165 18.73 -11.33 -8.61
C LEU A 165 17.44 -11.09 -9.39
N ARG A 166 16.65 -12.14 -9.55
CA ARG A 166 15.37 -12.11 -10.24
C ARG A 166 14.26 -12.63 -9.35
N PHE A 167 13.07 -12.08 -9.54
CA PHE A 167 11.84 -12.57 -8.96
C PHE A 167 11.00 -13.24 -10.06
N GLU A 168 10.61 -14.48 -9.85
CA GLU A 168 9.74 -15.21 -10.76
C GLU A 168 8.27 -14.83 -10.46
N PHE A 169 7.60 -14.23 -11.46
CA PHE A 169 6.20 -13.86 -11.40
C PHE A 169 5.46 -14.46 -12.58
N GLN A 170 4.62 -15.47 -12.34
CA GLN A 170 3.80 -16.14 -13.37
C GLN A 170 4.58 -16.55 -14.63
N GLY A 171 5.76 -17.14 -14.45
CA GLY A 171 6.63 -17.59 -15.56
C GLY A 171 7.55 -16.50 -16.13
N GLN A 172 7.47 -15.28 -15.65
CA GLN A 172 8.34 -14.17 -16.02
C GLN A 172 9.39 -13.91 -14.95
N ALA A 173 10.67 -13.91 -15.30
CA ALA A 173 11.76 -13.58 -14.40
C ALA A 173 12.11 -12.08 -14.48
N LEU A 174 11.72 -11.30 -13.48
CA LEU A 174 11.92 -9.86 -13.40
C LEU A 174 13.17 -9.54 -12.57
N ALA A 175 13.99 -8.60 -13.02
CA ALA A 175 15.14 -8.14 -12.27
C ALA A 175 14.68 -7.45 -10.97
N VAL A 176 15.31 -7.79 -9.84
CA VAL A 176 15.07 -7.13 -8.56
C VAL A 176 15.99 -5.94 -8.42
N GLN A 177 15.44 -4.79 -8.07
CA GLN A 177 16.18 -3.55 -7.85
C GLN A 177 16.20 -3.20 -6.36
N LEU A 178 17.38 -2.88 -5.81
CA LEU A 178 17.48 -2.41 -4.43
C LEU A 178 17.10 -0.94 -4.34
N THR A 179 16.23 -0.59 -3.40
CA THR A 179 15.79 0.80 -3.18
C THR A 179 15.27 1.01 -1.77
N GLU A 180 15.40 2.22 -1.27
CA GLU A 180 14.70 2.65 -0.05
C GLU A 180 13.23 2.98 -0.37
N LEU A 181 12.33 2.78 0.60
CA LEU A 181 10.90 3.05 0.42
C LEU A 181 10.62 4.51 0.05
N ASP A 182 11.30 5.45 0.70
CA ASP A 182 11.16 6.89 0.40
C ASP A 182 11.65 7.24 -1.01
N THR A 183 12.71 6.59 -1.48
CA THR A 183 13.19 6.74 -2.86
C THR A 183 12.18 6.20 -3.86
N LEU A 184 11.60 5.03 -3.58
CA LEU A 184 10.57 4.43 -4.40
C LEU A 184 9.31 5.31 -4.47
N ALA A 185 8.90 5.89 -3.34
CA ALA A 185 7.76 6.81 -3.26
C ALA A 185 7.93 8.07 -4.13
N ASN A 186 9.18 8.47 -4.40
CA ASN A 186 9.48 9.58 -5.31
C ASN A 186 9.53 9.14 -6.78
N LEU A 187 9.91 7.88 -7.07
CA LEU A 187 9.97 7.32 -8.43
C LEU A 187 8.56 6.99 -8.95
N ILE A 188 7.75 6.40 -8.10
CA ILE A 188 6.36 6.03 -8.38
C ILE A 188 5.51 6.81 -7.38
N PRO A 189 4.88 7.94 -7.78
CA PRO A 189 4.31 8.87 -6.82
C PRO A 189 3.29 8.23 -5.88
N PHE A 190 3.65 8.07 -4.61
CA PHE A 190 2.72 7.83 -3.51
C PHE A 190 3.19 8.55 -2.25
N VAL A 191 2.24 9.01 -1.44
CA VAL A 191 2.50 9.82 -0.26
C VAL A 191 2.21 9.00 0.99
N LEU A 192 3.24 8.76 1.83
CA LEU A 192 3.09 7.95 3.06
C LEU A 192 2.20 8.64 4.09
N LYS A 193 2.33 9.96 4.26
CA LYS A 193 1.55 10.76 5.21
C LYS A 193 0.97 11.98 4.52
N PRO A 194 -0.23 11.85 3.93
CA PRO A 194 -0.90 12.99 3.30
C PRO A 194 -1.21 14.09 4.31
N VAL A 195 -0.97 15.33 3.90
CA VAL A 195 -1.30 16.54 4.68
C VAL A 195 -2.22 17.43 3.87
N PRO A 196 -3.02 18.30 4.52
CA PRO A 196 -3.81 19.32 3.83
C PRO A 196 -2.94 20.19 2.93
N ASP A 197 -3.47 20.60 1.79
CA ASP A 197 -2.80 21.58 0.93
C ASP A 197 -2.61 22.90 1.70
N SER A 198 -1.44 23.54 1.54
CA SER A 198 -1.12 24.81 2.21
C SER A 198 -2.13 25.89 1.80
N GLY A 199 -3.14 26.11 2.61
CA GLY A 199 -4.25 27.04 2.35
C GLY A 199 -5.63 26.54 2.80
N ALA A 200 -5.78 25.25 3.11
CA ALA A 200 -7.01 24.72 3.69
C ALA A 200 -7.00 24.96 5.22
N ILE A 201 -7.91 25.79 5.70
CA ILE A 201 -8.14 26.00 7.15
C ILE A 201 -8.61 24.68 7.74
N PRO A 202 -7.96 24.14 8.81
CA PRO A 202 -8.44 22.94 9.46
C PRO A 202 -9.85 23.18 9.98
N SER A 203 -10.81 22.33 9.59
CA SER A 203 -12.15 22.34 10.14
C SER A 203 -12.04 22.00 11.63
N GLN A 204 -12.27 22.98 12.51
CA GLN A 204 -12.46 22.73 13.94
C GLN A 204 -13.64 21.78 14.08
N SER A 205 -13.41 20.70 14.84
CA SER A 205 -14.49 19.80 15.26
C SER A 205 -15.55 20.60 16.00
N PRO A 206 -16.86 20.37 15.78
CA PRO A 206 -17.86 20.96 16.65
C PRO A 206 -17.65 20.43 18.06
N THR A 207 -17.34 21.32 18.98
CA THR A 207 -17.51 21.10 20.41
C THR A 207 -19.02 21.08 20.68
N ASP A 208 -19.56 19.90 20.99
CA ASP A 208 -20.63 19.69 21.98
C ASP A 208 -20.72 18.21 22.34
#